data_6e3626d627579c04fcefb717dcd0eeb9
#
_entry.id   6e3626d627579c04fcefb717dcd0eeb9
#
_cell.length_a   1.000
_cell.length_b   1.000
_cell.length_c   1.000
_cell.angle_alpha   90.00
_cell.angle_beta   90.00
_cell.angle_gamma   90.00
#
_symmetry.space_group_name_H-M   'P 1'
#
loop_
_entity.id
_entity.type
_entity.pdbx_description
1 polymer ?
#
loop_
_entity_poly.entity_id
_entity_poly.type
_entity_poly.pdbx_seq_one_letter_code
_entity_poly.pdbx_strand_id
1 'polypeptide(L)'
;MILSSRLRLALIKLLAAMVVMVCAPAQAMADSPVEQRFAAIVIDAQTGETLYARHADARRYPASLTKVMTLYLAFDALDAGRVKSADPVVISRRAAARPPSRLGLRAGERLSMREAMDVLVVKSANDVATALAEHLAGNEAAFARAMTAKAKSLGLEHTRFLNASGLPQAGHFSTARDLALLGRAFLRDHPDDYTIFDQEQTVFRGRLIQGHNRLLSRPGIDGFKTGFVNASGYNLLTSGVRDGRRVIAVVLGGRSARSRDAFMAKLVQASFSSLAIRSAGFELTVADLMAQPAAPLSYASVASDEVASRPVIQAALTQAEPTTAQGDASPPSRLWVQVGAFRSKARGQARLADVVKRHPRRFGSGRGT
;
A
#
# COMPACT_ATOMS: atom_id res chain seq x y z
N MET A 1 70.19 29.59 6.54
CA MET A 1 69.23 30.70 6.77
C MET A 1 68.21 30.21 7.81
N ILE A 2 68.31 30.68 9.05
CA ILE A 2 67.42 30.21 10.15
C ILE A 2 66.25 31.18 10.20
N LEU A 3 65.02 30.64 9.92
CA LEU A 3 63.79 31.44 9.99
C LEU A 3 63.64 32.05 11.39
N SER A 4 63.31 33.34 11.44
CA SER A 4 63.17 34.06 12.73
C SER A 4 62.00 33.46 13.55
N SER A 5 62.18 33.51 14.89
CA SER A 5 61.22 32.93 15.84
C SER A 5 59.76 33.45 15.62
N ARG A 6 59.62 34.70 15.19
CA ARG A 6 58.30 35.31 14.89
C ARG A 6 57.64 34.67 13.69
N LEU A 7 58.37 34.24 12.65
CA LEU A 7 57.82 33.62 11.44
C LEU A 7 57.39 32.18 11.73
N ARG A 8 58.13 31.46 12.59
CA ARG A 8 57.72 30.11 13.07
C ARG A 8 56.43 30.13 13.88
N LEU A 9 56.27 31.14 14.75
CA LEU A 9 55.05 31.29 15.57
C LEU A 9 53.86 31.66 14.72
N ALA A 10 54.03 32.47 13.67
CA ALA A 10 52.96 32.83 12.70
C ALA A 10 52.51 31.58 11.90
N LEU A 11 53.48 30.75 11.43
CA LEU A 11 53.19 29.54 10.67
C LEU A 11 52.43 28.51 11.51
N ILE A 12 52.82 28.34 12.81
CA ILE A 12 52.12 27.44 13.71
C ILE A 12 50.68 27.90 13.98
N LYS A 13 50.46 29.20 14.16
CA LYS A 13 49.11 29.76 14.33
C LYS A 13 48.25 29.60 13.08
N LEU A 14 48.83 29.74 11.87
CA LEU A 14 48.13 29.52 10.61
C LEU A 14 47.75 28.05 10.40
N LEU A 15 48.70 27.14 10.71
CA LEU A 15 48.41 25.68 10.66
C LEU A 15 47.34 25.26 11.70
N ALA A 16 47.38 25.80 12.92
CA ALA A 16 46.37 25.54 13.93
C ALA A 16 45.00 26.06 13.54
N ALA A 17 44.93 27.26 12.90
CA ALA A 17 43.65 27.78 12.35
C ALA A 17 43.11 26.95 11.20
N MET A 18 43.99 26.40 10.36
CA MET A 18 43.61 25.54 9.23
C MET A 18 43.08 24.16 9.72
N VAL A 19 43.65 23.61 10.76
CA VAL A 19 43.17 22.32 11.37
C VAL A 19 41.83 22.50 12.04
N VAL A 20 41.53 23.64 12.67
CA VAL A 20 40.20 23.90 13.27
C VAL A 20 39.13 24.08 12.23
N MET A 21 39.47 24.54 11.01
CA MET A 21 38.51 24.73 9.93
C MET A 21 38.12 23.40 9.23
N VAL A 22 38.93 22.35 9.34
CA VAL A 22 38.67 21.02 8.75
C VAL A 22 37.88 20.12 9.68
N CYS A 23 37.83 20.43 10.98
CA CYS A 23 37.03 19.72 11.99
C CYS A 23 35.71 20.42 12.33
N ALA A 24 35.09 21.14 11.40
CA ALA A 24 33.70 21.49 11.57
C ALA A 24 32.91 20.17 11.62
N PRO A 25 32.18 19.87 12.72
CA PRO A 25 31.33 18.69 12.74
C PRO A 25 30.37 18.84 11.55
N ALA A 26 30.30 17.83 10.69
CA ALA A 26 29.24 17.72 9.72
C ALA A 26 27.94 17.87 10.50
N GLN A 27 27.35 19.06 10.46
CA GLN A 27 26.03 19.28 11.06
C GLN A 27 25.14 18.25 10.39
N ALA A 28 24.78 17.22 11.13
CA ALA A 28 23.74 16.31 10.71
C ALA A 28 22.54 17.20 10.38
N MET A 29 22.24 17.33 9.09
CA MET A 29 21.08 18.10 8.66
C MET A 29 19.90 17.47 9.38
N ALA A 30 19.36 18.17 10.36
CA ALA A 30 18.18 17.70 11.06
C ALA A 30 17.10 17.44 10.02
N ASP A 31 16.64 16.21 9.96
CA ASP A 31 15.58 15.81 9.04
C ASP A 31 14.43 16.81 9.10
N SER A 32 13.94 17.26 7.96
CA SER A 32 12.80 18.16 7.93
C SER A 32 11.62 17.49 8.68
N PRO A 33 10.67 18.24 9.25
CA PRO A 33 9.51 17.67 9.93
C PRO A 33 8.71 16.68 9.06
N VAL A 34 8.85 16.79 7.74
CA VAL A 34 8.27 15.84 6.79
C VAL A 34 9.08 14.56 6.73
N GLU A 35 10.40 14.66 6.70
CA GLU A 35 11.32 13.53 6.70
C GLU A 35 11.17 12.69 7.98
N GLN A 36 11.02 13.35 9.12
CA GLN A 36 10.77 12.68 10.40
C GLN A 36 9.48 11.86 10.44
N ARG A 37 8.47 12.19 9.61
CA ARG A 37 7.21 11.44 9.51
C ARG A 37 7.21 10.39 8.44
N PHE A 38 8.11 10.49 7.46
CA PHE A 38 8.15 9.60 6.32
C PHE A 38 8.65 8.20 6.72
N ALA A 39 7.98 7.17 6.20
CA ALA A 39 8.44 5.79 6.23
C ALA A 39 7.92 5.06 4.98
N ALA A 40 8.69 4.13 4.45
CA ALA A 40 8.27 3.34 3.29
C ALA A 40 8.90 1.95 3.33
N ILE A 41 8.17 0.97 2.78
CA ILE A 41 8.63 -0.40 2.59
C ILE A 41 7.97 -1.00 1.35
N VAL A 42 8.68 -1.91 0.70
CA VAL A 42 8.09 -2.89 -0.24
C VAL A 42 8.58 -4.26 0.16
N ILE A 43 7.67 -5.21 0.18
CA ILE A 43 7.98 -6.63 0.33
C ILE A 43 7.45 -7.42 -0.86
N ASP A 44 8.12 -8.50 -1.22
CA ASP A 44 7.56 -9.55 -2.05
C ASP A 44 6.47 -10.27 -1.25
N ALA A 45 5.27 -10.37 -1.81
CA ALA A 45 4.13 -10.93 -1.08
C ALA A 45 4.25 -12.44 -0.85
N GLN A 46 4.94 -13.16 -1.74
CA GLN A 46 5.11 -14.61 -1.66
C GLN A 46 6.19 -14.97 -0.63
N THR A 47 7.38 -14.39 -0.76
CA THR A 47 8.53 -14.73 0.09
C THR A 47 8.55 -13.97 1.40
N GLY A 48 8.02 -12.74 1.43
CA GLY A 48 8.17 -11.80 2.52
C GLY A 48 9.48 -11.02 2.47
N GLU A 49 10.32 -11.23 1.44
CA GLU A 49 11.56 -10.51 1.24
C GLU A 49 11.34 -9.01 1.19
N THR A 50 12.15 -8.24 1.91
CA THR A 50 12.13 -6.77 1.85
C THR A 50 12.90 -6.30 0.62
N LEU A 51 12.19 -5.75 -0.36
CA LEU A 51 12.76 -5.21 -1.60
C LEU A 51 13.23 -3.76 -1.45
N TYR A 52 12.59 -3.00 -0.56
CA TYR A 52 12.92 -1.62 -0.24
C TYR A 52 12.49 -1.29 1.18
N ALA A 53 13.30 -0.55 1.92
CA ALA A 53 12.95 -0.06 3.26
C ALA A 53 13.57 1.33 3.51
N ARG A 54 12.76 2.24 4.06
CA ARG A 54 13.20 3.54 4.57
C ARG A 54 12.41 3.88 5.81
N HIS A 55 13.07 3.99 6.97
CA HIS A 55 12.46 4.17 8.29
C HIS A 55 11.31 3.16 8.55
N ALA A 56 11.41 1.94 7.99
CA ALA A 56 10.31 0.99 7.94
C ALA A 56 9.82 0.54 9.32
N ASP A 57 10.70 0.56 10.33
CA ASP A 57 10.44 0.13 11.69
C ASP A 57 10.13 1.29 12.65
N ALA A 58 10.15 2.53 12.14
CA ALA A 58 9.82 3.69 12.94
C ALA A 58 8.32 3.75 13.23
N ARG A 59 7.96 3.93 14.52
CA ARG A 59 6.56 4.06 14.96
C ARG A 59 5.91 5.29 14.33
N ARG A 60 4.75 5.10 13.73
CA ARG A 60 3.96 6.12 13.06
C ARG A 60 2.47 5.96 13.40
N TYR A 61 1.70 7.02 13.23
CA TYR A 61 0.25 6.89 13.27
C TYR A 61 -0.23 6.25 11.98
N PRO A 62 -0.88 5.07 12.02
CA PRO A 62 -1.37 4.39 10.81
C PRO A 62 -2.53 5.12 10.16
N ALA A 63 -3.23 5.99 10.89
CA ALA A 63 -4.48 6.60 10.47
C ALA A 63 -5.47 5.51 9.99
N SER A 64 -6.22 5.75 8.92
CA SER A 64 -7.21 4.79 8.42
C SER A 64 -6.65 3.48 7.85
N LEU A 65 -5.33 3.29 7.80
CA LEU A 65 -4.77 1.95 7.54
C LEU A 65 -5.13 0.96 8.66
N THR A 66 -5.42 1.45 9.85
CA THR A 66 -6.00 0.69 10.98
C THR A 66 -7.22 -0.14 10.56
N LYS A 67 -8.03 0.38 9.62
CA LYS A 67 -9.26 -0.28 9.17
C LYS A 67 -8.99 -1.59 8.40
N VAL A 68 -7.76 -1.83 7.95
CA VAL A 68 -7.36 -3.13 7.39
C VAL A 68 -7.44 -4.21 8.48
N MET A 69 -6.98 -3.93 9.71
CA MET A 69 -7.12 -4.84 10.84
C MET A 69 -8.59 -4.97 11.29
N THR A 70 -9.37 -3.89 11.21
CA THR A 70 -10.81 -3.94 11.49
C THR A 70 -11.53 -4.89 10.53
N LEU A 71 -11.22 -4.80 9.23
CA LEU A 71 -11.74 -5.71 8.21
C LEU A 71 -11.23 -7.14 8.40
N TYR A 72 -9.96 -7.31 8.75
CA TYR A 72 -9.39 -8.62 9.03
C TYR A 72 -10.21 -9.37 10.10
N LEU A 73 -10.47 -8.72 11.24
CA LEU A 73 -11.28 -9.33 12.31
C LEU A 73 -12.76 -9.50 11.92
N ALA A 74 -13.26 -8.66 11.02
CA ALA A 74 -14.61 -8.81 10.49
C ALA A 74 -14.71 -10.07 9.61
N PHE A 75 -13.72 -10.33 8.76
CA PHE A 75 -13.65 -11.56 7.96
C PHE A 75 -13.40 -12.80 8.84
N ASP A 76 -12.51 -12.73 9.84
CA ASP A 76 -12.33 -13.79 10.83
C ASP A 76 -13.66 -14.15 11.52
N ALA A 77 -14.52 -13.17 11.76
CA ALA A 77 -15.82 -13.41 12.39
C ALA A 77 -16.82 -14.05 11.43
N LEU A 78 -16.80 -13.66 10.14
CA LEU A 78 -17.62 -14.27 9.09
C LEU A 78 -17.20 -15.71 8.81
N ASP A 79 -15.89 -15.97 8.67
CA ASP A 79 -15.33 -17.30 8.41
C ASP A 79 -15.61 -18.29 9.57
N ALA A 80 -15.58 -17.77 10.80
CA ALA A 80 -15.92 -18.54 12.00
C ALA A 80 -17.44 -18.72 12.22
N GLY A 81 -18.28 -18.15 11.34
CA GLY A 81 -19.74 -18.22 11.47
C GLY A 81 -20.32 -17.45 12.66
N ARG A 82 -19.52 -16.60 13.33
CA ARG A 82 -19.97 -15.79 14.48
C ARG A 82 -20.92 -14.67 14.10
N VAL A 83 -20.81 -14.20 12.87
CA VAL A 83 -21.68 -13.19 12.24
C VAL A 83 -21.96 -13.58 10.79
N LYS A 84 -23.03 -13.03 10.23
CA LYS A 84 -23.43 -13.22 8.83
C LYS A 84 -23.33 -11.90 8.06
N SER A 85 -23.12 -11.97 6.76
CA SER A 85 -23.05 -10.78 5.88
C SER A 85 -24.31 -9.91 5.94
N ALA A 86 -25.47 -10.49 6.24
CA ALA A 86 -26.74 -9.80 6.36
C ALA A 86 -27.05 -9.27 7.77
N ASP A 87 -26.23 -9.60 8.78
CA ASP A 87 -26.49 -9.18 10.16
C ASP A 87 -26.54 -7.65 10.27
N PRO A 88 -27.50 -7.12 11.04
CA PRO A 88 -27.66 -5.67 11.18
C PRO A 88 -26.62 -5.09 12.15
N VAL A 89 -25.70 -4.27 11.62
CA VAL A 89 -24.79 -3.43 12.40
C VAL A 89 -25.52 -2.16 12.79
N VAL A 90 -25.69 -1.92 14.10
CA VAL A 90 -26.41 -0.78 14.63
C VAL A 90 -25.45 0.38 14.89
N ILE A 91 -25.81 1.58 14.43
CA ILE A 91 -25.07 2.79 14.73
C ILE A 91 -25.42 3.28 16.15
N SER A 92 -24.48 3.19 17.08
CA SER A 92 -24.63 3.72 18.43
C SER A 92 -24.55 5.25 18.45
N ARG A 93 -24.94 5.88 19.56
CA ARG A 93 -24.70 7.31 19.80
C ARG A 93 -23.21 7.66 19.72
N ARG A 94 -22.35 6.77 20.22
CA ARG A 94 -20.89 6.91 20.16
C ARG A 94 -20.37 6.84 18.73
N ALA A 95 -20.84 5.89 17.95
CA ALA A 95 -20.48 5.74 16.53
C ALA A 95 -20.94 6.97 15.73
N ALA A 96 -22.18 7.40 15.85
CA ALA A 96 -22.74 8.57 15.18
C ALA A 96 -21.98 9.87 15.47
N ALA A 97 -21.37 10.00 16.67
CA ALA A 97 -20.61 11.17 17.09
C ALA A 97 -19.16 11.19 16.57
N ARG A 98 -18.71 10.17 15.83
CA ARG A 98 -17.32 10.12 15.34
C ARG A 98 -17.02 11.25 14.35
N PRO A 99 -15.80 11.83 14.43
CA PRO A 99 -15.39 12.86 13.47
C PRO A 99 -15.20 12.29 12.06
N PRO A 100 -15.21 13.11 11.01
CA PRO A 100 -14.97 12.70 9.62
C PRO A 100 -13.60 12.02 9.43
N SER A 101 -13.47 11.12 8.40
CA SER A 101 -14.46 10.70 7.42
C SER A 101 -15.56 9.83 8.04
N ARG A 102 -16.83 10.07 7.68
CA ARG A 102 -17.96 9.31 8.20
C ARG A 102 -19.05 9.16 7.13
N LEU A 103 -19.92 8.18 7.28
CA LEU A 103 -21.08 8.00 6.44
C LEU A 103 -22.20 9.01 6.85
N GLY A 104 -22.22 9.37 8.12
CA GLY A 104 -23.17 10.36 8.68
C GLY A 104 -24.50 9.76 9.10
N LEU A 105 -24.51 8.47 9.46
CA LEU A 105 -25.70 7.79 9.97
C LEU A 105 -26.06 8.27 11.38
N ARG A 106 -27.36 8.29 11.68
CA ARG A 106 -27.91 8.65 13.00
C ARG A 106 -27.86 7.45 13.95
N ALA A 107 -27.83 7.73 15.24
CA ALA A 107 -27.96 6.69 16.26
C ALA A 107 -29.27 5.91 16.07
N GLY A 108 -29.19 4.58 16.14
CA GLY A 108 -30.29 3.64 15.91
C GLY A 108 -30.44 3.20 14.45
N GLU A 109 -29.83 3.88 13.47
CA GLU A 109 -29.82 3.42 12.10
C GLU A 109 -28.99 2.13 11.97
N ARG A 110 -29.32 1.33 10.97
CA ARG A 110 -28.71 0.02 10.73
C ARG A 110 -28.22 -0.09 9.29
N LEU A 111 -27.17 -0.87 9.10
CA LEU A 111 -26.69 -1.31 7.80
C LEU A 111 -26.27 -2.77 7.95
N SER A 112 -26.30 -3.54 6.87
CA SER A 112 -25.81 -4.92 6.92
C SER A 112 -24.30 -4.96 7.18
N MET A 113 -23.81 -6.08 7.71
CA MET A 113 -22.38 -6.32 7.89
C MET A 113 -21.62 -6.11 6.57
N ARG A 114 -22.18 -6.59 5.44
CA ARG A 114 -21.58 -6.39 4.12
C ARG A 114 -21.50 -4.92 3.72
N GLU A 115 -22.59 -4.16 3.83
CA GLU A 115 -22.59 -2.73 3.54
C GLU A 115 -21.60 -1.97 4.43
N ALA A 116 -21.51 -2.36 5.72
CA ALA A 116 -20.55 -1.77 6.65
C ALA A 116 -19.11 -1.97 6.17
N MET A 117 -18.74 -3.15 5.71
CA MET A 117 -17.42 -3.47 5.22
C MET A 117 -17.11 -2.75 3.90
N ASP A 118 -18.03 -2.72 2.94
CA ASP A 118 -17.88 -2.02 1.66
C ASP A 118 -17.66 -0.50 1.88
N VAL A 119 -18.49 0.12 2.73
CA VAL A 119 -18.35 1.54 3.10
C VAL A 119 -17.05 1.81 3.88
N LEU A 120 -16.61 0.86 4.71
CA LEU A 120 -15.36 0.99 5.45
C LEU A 120 -14.15 1.05 4.52
N VAL A 121 -14.12 0.23 3.47
CA VAL A 121 -13.06 0.25 2.45
C VAL A 121 -13.11 1.54 1.65
N VAL A 122 -14.26 1.85 1.04
CA VAL A 122 -14.40 2.91 0.04
C VAL A 122 -14.42 4.30 0.70
N LYS A 123 -15.37 4.53 1.61
CA LYS A 123 -15.54 5.83 2.28
C LYS A 123 -14.59 6.04 3.44
N SER A 124 -14.03 4.95 3.99
CA SER A 124 -13.20 5.03 5.20
C SER A 124 -13.96 5.58 6.42
N ALA A 125 -15.23 5.24 6.56
CA ALA A 125 -16.16 5.81 7.52
C ALA A 125 -15.80 5.46 8.97
N ASN A 126 -15.54 6.46 9.82
CA ASN A 126 -15.15 6.28 11.22
C ASN A 126 -16.32 5.84 12.09
N ASP A 127 -17.52 6.35 11.82
CA ASP A 127 -18.77 5.94 12.47
C ASP A 127 -19.04 4.45 12.23
N VAL A 128 -18.88 3.97 11.00
CA VAL A 128 -19.06 2.55 10.65
C VAL A 128 -17.96 1.69 11.26
N ALA A 129 -16.71 2.15 11.32
CA ALA A 129 -15.63 1.42 12.00
C ALA A 129 -15.94 1.19 13.49
N THR A 130 -16.42 2.23 14.18
CA THR A 130 -16.83 2.12 15.59
C THR A 130 -18.03 1.19 15.76
N ALA A 131 -19.04 1.29 14.89
CA ALA A 131 -20.22 0.42 14.94
C ALA A 131 -19.86 -1.06 14.69
N LEU A 132 -18.96 -1.35 13.74
CA LEU A 132 -18.43 -2.72 13.52
C LEU A 132 -17.69 -3.23 14.76
N ALA A 133 -16.86 -2.40 15.39
CA ALA A 133 -16.16 -2.79 16.62
C ALA A 133 -17.11 -3.13 17.76
N GLU A 134 -18.17 -2.33 17.93
CA GLU A 134 -19.20 -2.55 18.93
C GLU A 134 -20.01 -3.81 18.62
N HIS A 135 -20.35 -4.06 17.36
CA HIS A 135 -21.06 -5.25 16.90
C HIS A 135 -20.26 -6.54 17.15
N LEU A 136 -18.97 -6.52 16.82
CA LEU A 136 -18.10 -7.71 16.87
C LEU A 136 -17.57 -8.04 18.29
N ALA A 137 -17.46 -7.04 19.17
CA ALA A 137 -16.84 -7.22 20.50
C ALA A 137 -17.57 -6.53 21.65
N GLY A 138 -18.81 -6.09 21.42
CA GLY A 138 -19.65 -5.41 22.42
C GLY A 138 -19.24 -3.95 22.68
N ASN A 139 -17.96 -3.60 22.55
CA ASN A 139 -17.48 -2.22 22.62
C ASN A 139 -16.13 -2.05 21.90
N GLU A 140 -15.84 -0.80 21.50
CA GLU A 140 -14.63 -0.49 20.75
C GLU A 140 -13.32 -0.75 21.52
N ALA A 141 -13.33 -0.64 22.86
CA ALA A 141 -12.12 -0.90 23.65
C ALA A 141 -11.78 -2.41 23.67
N ALA A 142 -12.79 -3.28 23.81
CA ALA A 142 -12.63 -4.73 23.70
C ALA A 142 -12.14 -5.11 22.30
N PHE A 143 -12.73 -4.51 21.26
CA PHE A 143 -12.31 -4.73 19.87
C PHE A 143 -10.86 -4.29 19.63
N ALA A 144 -10.44 -3.13 20.14
CA ALA A 144 -9.07 -2.65 20.02
C ALA A 144 -8.04 -3.57 20.72
N ARG A 145 -8.43 -4.19 21.84
CA ARG A 145 -7.61 -5.25 22.46
C ARG A 145 -7.51 -6.48 21.56
N ALA A 146 -8.61 -6.92 20.95
CA ALA A 146 -8.59 -8.02 20.00
C ALA A 146 -7.75 -7.71 18.77
N MET A 147 -7.84 -6.50 18.20
CA MET A 147 -6.96 -6.02 17.12
C MET A 147 -5.48 -6.11 17.49
N THR A 148 -5.12 -5.68 18.71
CA THR A 148 -3.72 -5.72 19.18
C THR A 148 -3.26 -7.15 19.43
N ALA A 149 -4.12 -8.02 19.96
CA ALA A 149 -3.82 -9.43 20.13
C ALA A 149 -3.62 -10.14 18.78
N LYS A 150 -4.48 -9.87 17.80
CA LYS A 150 -4.32 -10.37 16.43
C LYS A 150 -3.02 -9.84 15.80
N ALA A 151 -2.70 -8.57 15.97
CA ALA A 151 -1.45 -8.00 15.48
C ALA A 151 -0.24 -8.79 16.01
N LYS A 152 -0.19 -9.06 17.31
CA LYS A 152 0.87 -9.88 17.91
C LYS A 152 0.93 -11.29 17.32
N SER A 153 -0.20 -11.97 17.14
CA SER A 153 -0.25 -13.32 16.56
C SER A 153 0.20 -13.36 15.10
N LEU A 154 0.14 -12.24 14.38
CA LEU A 154 0.63 -12.07 13.02
C LEU A 154 2.09 -11.59 12.96
N GLY A 155 2.77 -11.42 14.10
CA GLY A 155 4.16 -10.93 14.16
C GLY A 155 4.31 -9.42 13.97
N LEU A 156 3.25 -8.64 14.17
CA LEU A 156 3.30 -7.17 14.13
C LEU A 156 3.76 -6.63 15.49
N GLU A 157 5.04 -6.72 15.76
CA GLU A 157 5.62 -6.50 17.10
C GLU A 157 5.58 -5.03 17.55
N HIS A 158 5.52 -4.12 16.58
CA HIS A 158 5.58 -2.67 16.80
C HIS A 158 4.23 -2.00 16.50
N THR A 159 3.12 -2.73 16.75
CA THR A 159 1.76 -2.26 16.48
C THR A 159 0.89 -2.34 17.72
N ARG A 160 0.19 -1.25 17.99
CA ARG A 160 -0.83 -1.16 19.04
C ARG A 160 -2.04 -0.40 18.52
N PHE A 161 -3.19 -1.04 18.55
CA PHE A 161 -4.48 -0.43 18.22
C PHE A 161 -5.24 -0.03 19.47
N LEU A 162 -5.83 1.17 19.48
CA LEU A 162 -6.65 1.70 20.58
C LEU A 162 -8.08 2.04 20.14
N ASN A 163 -8.34 2.04 18.84
CA ASN A 163 -9.66 2.20 18.24
C ASN A 163 -9.71 1.51 16.87
N ALA A 164 -10.92 1.32 16.34
CA ALA A 164 -11.16 0.62 15.08
C ALA A 164 -10.96 1.49 13.82
N SER A 165 -10.88 2.80 13.97
CA SER A 165 -10.91 3.75 12.86
C SER A 165 -9.53 4.29 12.47
N GLY A 166 -8.56 4.30 13.40
CA GLY A 166 -7.26 4.96 13.26
C GLY A 166 -7.30 6.46 13.55
N LEU A 167 -8.33 6.93 14.24
CA LEU A 167 -8.35 8.28 14.80
C LEU A 167 -7.17 8.48 15.76
N PRO A 168 -6.57 9.67 15.79
CA PRO A 168 -5.42 9.95 16.65
C PRO A 168 -5.71 9.70 18.11
N GLN A 169 -4.86 8.90 18.75
CA GLN A 169 -4.90 8.61 20.16
C GLN A 169 -3.49 8.28 20.63
N ALA A 170 -3.04 8.88 21.73
CA ALA A 170 -1.71 8.59 22.29
C ALA A 170 -1.55 7.08 22.55
N GLY A 171 -0.48 6.49 22.03
CA GLY A 171 -0.25 5.05 22.12
C GLY A 171 -0.91 4.20 21.01
N HIS A 172 -1.63 4.80 20.05
CA HIS A 172 -2.09 4.15 18.82
C HIS A 172 -1.01 4.32 17.75
N PHE A 173 -0.29 3.27 17.44
CA PHE A 173 0.82 3.30 16.49
C PHE A 173 0.98 1.99 15.74
N SER A 174 1.70 2.06 14.62
CA SER A 174 2.20 0.94 13.84
C SER A 174 3.51 1.34 13.15
N THR A 175 4.06 0.45 12.34
CA THR A 175 5.21 0.71 11.47
C THR A 175 4.87 0.40 10.02
N ALA A 176 5.68 0.87 9.08
CA ALA A 176 5.47 0.52 7.67
C ALA A 176 5.66 -0.99 7.45
N ARG A 177 6.61 -1.62 8.16
CA ARG A 177 6.84 -3.07 8.13
C ARG A 177 5.63 -3.84 8.63
N ASP A 178 5.13 -3.52 9.82
CA ASP A 178 3.99 -4.22 10.39
C ASP A 178 2.74 -4.10 9.50
N LEU A 179 2.51 -2.94 8.91
CA LEU A 179 1.40 -2.74 7.97
C LEU A 179 1.57 -3.54 6.67
N ALA A 180 2.81 -3.72 6.18
CA ALA A 180 3.08 -4.59 5.04
C ALA A 180 2.83 -6.07 5.40
N LEU A 181 3.26 -6.51 6.59
CA LEU A 181 2.98 -7.84 7.11
C LEU A 181 1.48 -8.08 7.31
N LEU A 182 0.74 -7.07 7.79
CA LEU A 182 -0.73 -7.14 7.88
C LEU A 182 -1.38 -7.34 6.50
N GLY A 183 -0.92 -6.59 5.49
CA GLY A 183 -1.39 -6.76 4.12
C GLY A 183 -1.09 -8.16 3.57
N ARG A 184 0.12 -8.68 3.85
CA ARG A 184 0.52 -10.04 3.47
C ARG A 184 -0.32 -11.11 4.17
N ALA A 185 -0.55 -10.95 5.46
CA ALA A 185 -1.41 -11.85 6.23
C ALA A 185 -2.84 -11.86 5.70
N PHE A 186 -3.39 -10.69 5.36
CA PHE A 186 -4.73 -10.58 4.77
C PHE A 186 -4.85 -11.36 3.45
N LEU A 187 -3.88 -11.22 2.55
CA LEU A 187 -3.84 -11.96 1.28
C LEU A 187 -3.73 -13.46 1.47
N ARG A 188 -3.01 -13.91 2.50
CA ARG A 188 -2.84 -15.34 2.83
C ARG A 188 -4.10 -15.95 3.44
N ASP A 189 -4.72 -15.25 4.41
CA ASP A 189 -5.76 -15.80 5.25
C ASP A 189 -7.17 -15.58 4.68
N HIS A 190 -7.36 -14.48 3.93
CA HIS A 190 -8.62 -14.08 3.30
C HIS A 190 -8.47 -13.80 1.78
N PRO A 191 -7.91 -14.76 0.99
CA PRO A 191 -7.60 -14.54 -0.42
C PRO A 191 -8.83 -14.26 -1.27
N ASP A 192 -9.97 -14.90 -0.98
CA ASP A 192 -11.22 -14.72 -1.73
C ASP A 192 -11.89 -13.37 -1.39
N ASP A 193 -11.71 -12.90 -0.16
CA ASP A 193 -12.31 -11.67 0.35
C ASP A 193 -11.46 -10.43 0.07
N TYR A 194 -10.18 -10.63 -0.27
CA TYR A 194 -9.26 -9.54 -0.59
C TYR A 194 -9.78 -8.58 -1.67
N THR A 195 -10.61 -9.10 -2.57
CA THR A 195 -11.23 -8.31 -3.64
C THR A 195 -12.09 -7.14 -3.15
N ILE A 196 -12.43 -7.11 -1.85
CA ILE A 196 -13.11 -5.96 -1.23
C ILE A 196 -12.29 -4.67 -1.37
N PHE A 197 -10.96 -4.76 -1.42
CA PHE A 197 -10.06 -3.61 -1.54
C PHE A 197 -9.91 -3.06 -2.96
N ASP A 198 -10.38 -3.79 -3.98
CA ASP A 198 -10.34 -3.38 -5.39
C ASP A 198 -11.60 -2.58 -5.79
N GLN A 199 -12.21 -1.88 -4.84
CA GLN A 199 -13.40 -1.08 -5.07
C GLN A 199 -13.06 0.41 -5.16
N GLU A 200 -13.14 0.98 -6.36
CA GLU A 200 -13.01 2.43 -6.55
C GLU A 200 -14.22 3.21 -6.00
N GLN A 201 -15.38 2.56 -5.97
CA GLN A 201 -16.66 3.14 -5.55
C GLN A 201 -17.61 2.07 -5.03
N THR A 202 -18.59 2.49 -4.24
CA THR A 202 -19.68 1.63 -3.77
C THR A 202 -21.01 2.38 -3.80
N VAL A 203 -22.12 1.65 -3.76
CA VAL A 203 -23.47 2.25 -3.67
C VAL A 203 -24.03 1.95 -2.28
N PHE A 204 -24.45 2.97 -1.58
CA PHE A 204 -25.14 2.85 -0.31
C PHE A 204 -26.45 3.63 -0.34
N ARG A 205 -27.58 2.93 -0.12
CA ARG A 205 -28.94 3.51 -0.17
C ARG A 205 -29.19 4.34 -1.43
N GLY A 206 -28.82 3.80 -2.60
CA GLY A 206 -28.98 4.48 -3.90
C GLY A 206 -27.99 5.61 -4.18
N ARG A 207 -27.10 5.94 -3.26
CA ARG A 207 -26.08 6.98 -3.44
C ARG A 207 -24.73 6.39 -3.79
N LEU A 208 -24.12 6.86 -4.88
CA LEU A 208 -22.76 6.50 -5.26
C LEU A 208 -21.75 7.19 -4.31
N ILE A 209 -20.87 6.38 -3.74
CA ILE A 209 -19.79 6.82 -2.87
C ILE A 209 -18.47 6.54 -3.57
N GLN A 210 -17.68 7.59 -3.82
CA GLN A 210 -16.34 7.48 -4.41
C GLN A 210 -15.29 7.17 -3.34
N GLY A 211 -14.35 6.31 -3.71
CA GLY A 211 -13.21 5.94 -2.87
C GLY A 211 -12.09 6.99 -2.86
N HIS A 212 -11.13 6.76 -1.99
CA HIS A 212 -9.98 7.64 -1.81
C HIS A 212 -8.68 7.10 -2.44
N ASN A 213 -8.67 5.84 -2.88
CA ASN A 213 -7.50 5.20 -3.47
C ASN A 213 -7.48 5.39 -4.99
N ARG A 214 -6.78 6.43 -5.44
CA ARG A 214 -6.66 6.77 -6.86
C ARG A 214 -5.73 5.84 -7.64
N LEU A 215 -4.95 5.00 -6.94
CA LEU A 215 -4.05 4.07 -7.63
C LEU A 215 -4.75 2.82 -8.14
N LEU A 216 -5.98 2.52 -7.70
CA LEU A 216 -6.76 1.39 -8.21
C LEU A 216 -7.05 1.49 -9.71
N SER A 217 -7.11 2.71 -10.28
CA SER A 217 -7.23 2.92 -11.72
C SER A 217 -5.98 2.53 -12.53
N ARG A 218 -4.84 2.25 -11.86
CA ARG A 218 -3.61 1.85 -12.52
C ARG A 218 -3.55 0.34 -12.75
N PRO A 219 -3.10 -0.12 -13.93
CA PRO A 219 -2.96 -1.55 -14.20
C PRO A 219 -2.11 -2.27 -13.17
N GLY A 220 -2.60 -3.39 -12.66
CA GLY A 220 -1.91 -4.25 -11.71
C GLY A 220 -1.96 -3.78 -10.24
N ILE A 221 -2.55 -2.63 -9.93
CA ILE A 221 -2.81 -2.20 -8.54
C ILE A 221 -4.22 -2.67 -8.15
N ASP A 222 -4.36 -3.42 -7.04
CA ASP A 222 -5.62 -4.06 -6.64
C ASP A 222 -5.98 -3.91 -5.15
N GLY A 223 -5.37 -3.00 -4.46
CA GLY A 223 -5.65 -2.71 -3.03
C GLY A 223 -4.61 -1.76 -2.47
N PHE A 224 -4.59 -1.44 -1.20
CA PHE A 224 -5.49 -1.76 -0.11
C PHE A 224 -6.26 -0.51 0.36
N LYS A 225 -5.57 0.40 1.10
CA LYS A 225 -6.21 1.45 1.88
C LYS A 225 -5.36 2.70 1.97
N THR A 226 -6.03 3.85 1.88
CA THR A 226 -5.46 5.18 2.18
C THR A 226 -5.73 5.57 3.62
N GLY A 227 -4.89 6.47 4.16
CA GLY A 227 -5.08 7.07 5.47
C GLY A 227 -4.53 8.50 5.52
N PHE A 228 -5.13 9.32 6.39
CA PHE A 228 -4.65 10.66 6.68
C PHE A 228 -5.06 11.07 8.09
N VAL A 229 -4.12 11.60 8.83
CA VAL A 229 -4.33 12.45 10.00
C VAL A 229 -3.22 13.50 10.03
N ASN A 230 -3.47 14.68 10.61
CA ASN A 230 -2.47 15.75 10.63
C ASN A 230 -1.11 15.30 11.22
N ALA A 231 -1.15 14.42 12.22
CA ALA A 231 0.05 13.91 12.87
C ALA A 231 0.88 12.96 12.00
N SER A 232 0.25 12.17 11.11
CA SER A 232 0.97 11.25 10.23
C SER A 232 1.24 11.81 8.84
N GLY A 233 0.45 12.75 8.34
CA GLY A 233 0.39 13.05 6.90
C GLY A 233 -0.37 11.97 6.12
N TYR A 234 -0.12 11.88 4.82
CA TYR A 234 -0.83 10.99 3.90
C TYR A 234 -0.18 9.61 3.84
N ASN A 235 -0.96 8.58 4.17
CA ASN A 235 -0.55 7.18 4.22
C ASN A 235 -1.20 6.38 3.10
N LEU A 236 -0.54 5.29 2.66
CA LEU A 236 -1.08 4.31 1.73
C LEU A 236 -0.44 2.94 1.98
N LEU A 237 -1.24 1.94 2.14
CA LEU A 237 -0.90 0.54 1.95
C LEU A 237 -1.47 0.10 0.60
N THR A 238 -0.65 -0.48 -0.25
CA THR A 238 -1.07 -0.93 -1.59
C THR A 238 -0.54 -2.33 -1.90
N SER A 239 -1.17 -3.01 -2.82
CA SER A 239 -0.69 -4.23 -3.45
C SER A 239 -0.63 -4.02 -4.96
N GLY A 240 0.34 -4.64 -5.58
CA GLY A 240 0.47 -4.66 -7.03
C GLY A 240 0.79 -6.06 -7.52
N VAL A 241 0.27 -6.40 -8.71
CA VAL A 241 0.51 -7.68 -9.40
C VAL A 241 1.02 -7.40 -10.80
N ARG A 242 2.09 -8.10 -11.20
CA ARG A 242 2.62 -8.10 -12.58
C ARG A 242 3.31 -9.44 -12.84
N ASP A 243 2.99 -10.05 -13.98
CA ASP A 243 3.61 -11.30 -14.47
C ASP A 243 3.61 -12.41 -13.39
N GLY A 244 2.48 -12.58 -12.71
CA GLY A 244 2.30 -13.58 -11.64
C GLY A 244 2.99 -13.25 -10.31
N ARG A 245 3.77 -12.18 -10.24
CA ARG A 245 4.40 -11.70 -8.99
C ARG A 245 3.56 -10.64 -8.32
N ARG A 246 3.55 -10.67 -7.00
CA ARG A 246 2.83 -9.68 -6.18
C ARG A 246 3.79 -9.00 -5.23
N VAL A 247 3.69 -7.68 -5.14
CA VAL A 247 4.38 -6.87 -4.12
C VAL A 247 3.37 -6.18 -3.22
N ILE A 248 3.76 -5.93 -1.97
CA ILE A 248 3.01 -5.13 -1.02
C ILE A 248 3.88 -3.94 -0.64
N ALA A 249 3.34 -2.74 -0.78
CA ALA A 249 4.04 -1.50 -0.50
C ALA A 249 3.29 -0.64 0.50
N VAL A 250 4.03 -0.01 1.41
CA VAL A 250 3.51 0.95 2.38
C VAL A 250 4.28 2.25 2.29
N VAL A 251 3.57 3.36 2.26
CA VAL A 251 4.11 4.71 2.40
C VAL A 251 3.36 5.41 3.52
N LEU A 252 4.08 5.92 4.50
CA LEU A 252 3.58 6.73 5.60
C LEU A 252 4.20 8.12 5.54
N GLY A 253 3.46 9.13 5.94
CA GLY A 253 4.00 10.48 6.11
C GLY A 253 4.14 11.32 4.84
N GLY A 254 3.43 10.98 3.77
CA GLY A 254 3.41 11.81 2.55
C GLY A 254 2.93 13.24 2.82
N ARG A 255 3.51 14.22 2.12
CA ARG A 255 3.15 15.65 2.25
C ARG A 255 1.76 15.97 1.70
N SER A 256 1.35 15.27 0.65
CA SER A 256 0.03 15.38 0.01
C SER A 256 -0.40 14.04 -0.55
N ALA A 257 -1.70 13.88 -0.86
CA ALA A 257 -2.19 12.69 -1.56
C ALA A 257 -1.46 12.50 -2.89
N ARG A 258 -1.28 13.59 -3.68
CA ARG A 258 -0.60 13.54 -4.97
C ARG A 258 0.86 13.07 -4.86
N SER A 259 1.64 13.63 -3.93
CA SER A 259 3.06 13.26 -3.76
C SER A 259 3.20 11.84 -3.23
N ARG A 260 2.31 11.39 -2.32
CA ARG A 260 2.25 10.03 -1.82
C ARG A 260 1.93 9.04 -2.96
N ASP A 261 0.92 9.32 -3.79
CA ASP A 261 0.52 8.48 -4.91
C ASP A 261 1.62 8.39 -5.97
N ALA A 262 2.27 9.53 -6.30
CA ALA A 262 3.38 9.54 -7.24
C ALA A 262 4.58 8.72 -6.75
N PHE A 263 4.94 8.87 -5.46
CA PHE A 263 6.01 8.09 -4.85
C PHE A 263 5.68 6.60 -4.82
N MET A 264 4.46 6.24 -4.41
CA MET A 264 4.00 4.84 -4.37
C MET A 264 4.02 4.20 -5.75
N ALA A 265 3.53 4.90 -6.78
CA ALA A 265 3.53 4.40 -8.15
C ALA A 265 4.95 4.15 -8.68
N LYS A 266 5.90 5.09 -8.43
CA LYS A 266 7.31 4.91 -8.77
C LYS A 266 7.91 3.72 -8.01
N LEU A 267 7.61 3.60 -6.72
CA LEU A 267 8.12 2.54 -5.86
C LEU A 267 7.65 1.15 -6.31
N VAL A 268 6.36 0.98 -6.59
CA VAL A 268 5.81 -0.30 -7.11
C VAL A 268 6.40 -0.64 -8.48
N GLN A 269 6.50 0.35 -9.38
CA GLN A 269 7.14 0.16 -10.69
C GLN A 269 8.60 -0.29 -10.56
N ALA A 270 9.39 0.40 -9.73
CA ALA A 270 10.78 0.06 -9.48
C ALA A 270 10.93 -1.36 -8.90
N SER A 271 9.97 -1.78 -8.05
CA SER A 271 9.98 -3.12 -7.45
C SER A 271 9.80 -4.20 -8.52
N PHE A 272 8.84 -4.05 -9.43
CA PHE A 272 8.68 -5.00 -10.54
C PHE A 272 9.87 -4.99 -11.49
N SER A 273 10.45 -3.82 -11.79
CA SER A 273 11.65 -3.73 -12.62
C SER A 273 12.85 -4.44 -11.97
N SER A 274 13.08 -4.22 -10.67
CA SER A 274 14.13 -4.92 -9.92
C SER A 274 13.94 -6.44 -9.94
N LEU A 275 12.71 -6.91 -9.69
CA LEU A 275 12.38 -8.34 -9.73
C LEU A 275 12.60 -8.95 -11.12
N ALA A 276 12.23 -8.26 -12.20
CA ALA A 276 12.45 -8.72 -13.57
C ALA A 276 13.95 -8.78 -13.90
N ILE A 277 14.71 -7.74 -13.54
CA ILE A 277 16.17 -7.68 -13.75
C ILE A 277 16.88 -8.82 -12.99
N ARG A 278 16.48 -9.08 -11.74
CA ARG A 278 17.01 -10.20 -10.94
C ARG A 278 16.69 -11.56 -11.57
N SER A 279 15.51 -11.73 -12.16
CA SER A 279 15.15 -12.96 -12.88
C SER A 279 15.98 -13.19 -14.15
N ALA A 280 16.50 -12.12 -14.75
CA ALA A 280 17.43 -12.17 -15.88
C ALA A 280 18.91 -12.36 -15.45
N GLY A 281 19.19 -12.57 -14.16
CA GLY A 281 20.54 -12.83 -13.63
C GLY A 281 21.36 -11.56 -13.33
N PHE A 282 20.72 -10.39 -13.32
CA PHE A 282 21.40 -9.12 -12.98
C PHE A 282 20.98 -8.62 -11.60
N GLU A 283 21.87 -7.88 -10.93
CA GLU A 283 21.58 -7.26 -9.64
C GLU A 283 21.33 -5.76 -9.81
N LEU A 284 20.09 -5.33 -9.57
CA LEU A 284 19.72 -3.92 -9.44
C LEU A 284 18.64 -3.78 -8.38
N THR A 285 18.92 -3.00 -7.35
CA THR A 285 18.00 -2.85 -6.23
C THR A 285 16.88 -1.85 -6.53
N VAL A 286 15.80 -1.94 -5.77
CA VAL A 286 14.71 -0.93 -5.83
C VAL A 286 15.25 0.45 -5.44
N ALA A 287 16.19 0.52 -4.48
CA ALA A 287 16.81 1.78 -4.08
C ALA A 287 17.57 2.45 -5.23
N ASP A 288 18.34 1.67 -6.01
CA ASP A 288 19.07 2.17 -7.18
C ASP A 288 18.11 2.75 -8.22
N LEU A 289 17.02 2.03 -8.51
CA LEU A 289 15.98 2.48 -9.45
C LEU A 289 15.23 3.72 -8.95
N MET A 290 15.03 3.84 -7.63
CA MET A 290 14.40 5.02 -7.03
C MET A 290 15.31 6.25 -7.03
N ALA A 291 16.62 6.06 -6.96
CA ALA A 291 17.61 7.15 -7.00
C ALA A 291 17.79 7.74 -8.40
N GLN A 292 17.49 7.00 -9.46
CA GLN A 292 17.61 7.50 -10.83
C GLN A 292 16.65 8.70 -11.05
N PRO A 293 17.16 9.83 -11.57
CA PRO A 293 16.29 10.92 -12.02
C PRO A 293 15.34 10.36 -13.08
N ALA A 294 14.07 10.80 -13.05
CA ALA A 294 13.12 10.46 -14.10
C ALA A 294 13.74 10.89 -15.44
N ALA A 295 14.06 9.90 -16.30
CA ALA A 295 14.48 10.22 -17.65
C ALA A 295 13.33 11.02 -18.30
N PRO A 296 13.61 12.17 -18.93
CA PRO A 296 12.60 12.85 -19.71
C PRO A 296 12.09 11.84 -20.75
N LEU A 297 10.78 11.66 -20.82
CA LEU A 297 10.14 10.91 -21.90
C LEU A 297 10.32 11.74 -23.19
N SER A 298 11.52 11.70 -23.77
CA SER A 298 11.74 12.17 -25.12
C SER A 298 11.26 11.08 -26.07
N TYR A 299 10.10 11.25 -26.66
CA TYR A 299 9.79 10.63 -27.93
C TYR A 299 10.74 11.23 -28.98
N ALA A 300 12.00 10.78 -28.96
CA ALA A 300 12.89 11.00 -30.07
C ALA A 300 12.68 9.83 -31.01
N SER A 301 12.12 10.12 -32.19
CA SER A 301 12.21 9.26 -33.36
C SER A 301 13.66 8.80 -33.49
N VAL A 302 13.91 7.48 -33.39
CA VAL A 302 15.22 6.90 -33.64
C VAL A 302 15.49 7.02 -35.15
N ALA A 303 16.11 8.13 -35.54
CA ALA A 303 16.91 8.11 -36.75
C ALA A 303 18.18 7.34 -36.41
N SER A 304 18.43 6.29 -37.21
CA SER A 304 19.64 5.47 -37.19
C SER A 304 20.89 6.36 -37.26
N ASP A 305 21.80 6.06 -36.36
CA ASP A 305 23.26 6.11 -36.39
C ASP A 305 23.81 6.73 -35.09
N GLU A 306 24.18 5.88 -34.18
CA GLU A 306 25.36 5.97 -33.31
C GLU A 306 25.27 4.92 -32.19
N VAL A 307 25.76 3.72 -32.51
CA VAL A 307 26.00 2.68 -31.51
C VAL A 307 27.43 2.83 -31.03
N ALA A 308 27.62 3.61 -29.95
CA ALA A 308 28.79 3.45 -29.08
C ALA A 308 28.48 3.99 -27.68
N SER A 309 28.61 3.11 -26.68
CA SER A 309 28.62 3.39 -25.23
C SER A 309 27.27 3.83 -24.61
N ARG A 310 26.34 2.87 -24.48
CA ARG A 310 25.23 2.96 -23.51
C ARG A 310 25.31 1.81 -22.51
N PRO A 311 24.98 2.04 -21.21
CA PRO A 311 25.14 1.02 -20.18
C PRO A 311 24.19 -0.17 -20.42
N VAL A 312 24.64 -1.35 -20.03
CA VAL A 312 24.05 -2.70 -20.16
C VAL A 312 22.53 -2.78 -19.83
N ILE A 313 22.00 -1.81 -19.11
CA ILE A 313 20.58 -1.74 -18.71
C ILE A 313 19.61 -1.69 -19.91
N GLN A 314 20.01 -1.09 -21.03
CA GLN A 314 19.13 -0.95 -22.20
C GLN A 314 19.03 -2.25 -23.01
N ALA A 315 20.08 -3.08 -22.99
CA ALA A 315 20.09 -4.38 -23.67
C ALA A 315 19.17 -5.40 -22.99
N ALA A 316 19.07 -5.37 -21.64
CA ALA A 316 18.20 -6.28 -20.89
C ALA A 316 16.69 -5.97 -21.06
N LEU A 317 16.34 -4.70 -21.32
CA LEU A 317 14.95 -4.29 -21.56
C LEU A 317 14.51 -4.53 -23.01
N THR A 318 15.48 -4.58 -23.97
CA THR A 318 15.18 -4.79 -25.41
C THR A 318 15.07 -6.29 -25.74
N GLN A 319 15.62 -7.19 -24.93
CA GLN A 319 15.53 -8.64 -25.14
C GLN A 319 14.22 -9.29 -24.61
N ALA A 320 13.34 -8.49 -24.00
CA ALA A 320 12.04 -8.96 -23.52
C ALA A 320 10.89 -8.76 -24.54
N GLU A 321 11.19 -8.58 -25.82
CA GLU A 321 10.15 -8.70 -26.85
C GLU A 321 9.84 -10.18 -27.11
N PRO A 322 8.55 -10.55 -27.19
CA PRO A 322 8.18 -11.94 -27.41
C PRO A 322 8.63 -12.37 -28.81
N THR A 323 9.43 -13.43 -28.88
CA THR A 323 9.76 -14.14 -30.10
C THR A 323 8.45 -14.58 -30.76
N THR A 324 8.09 -13.99 -31.87
CA THR A 324 7.01 -14.47 -32.72
C THR A 324 7.48 -15.77 -33.38
N ALA A 325 7.09 -16.89 -32.80
CA ALA A 325 7.10 -18.16 -33.51
C ALA A 325 6.04 -18.08 -34.61
N GLN A 326 6.44 -17.95 -35.86
CA GLN A 326 5.60 -18.19 -37.00
C GLN A 326 5.22 -19.70 -37.01
N GLY A 327 4.02 -19.99 -36.55
CA GLY A 327 3.34 -21.26 -36.72
C GLY A 327 1.90 -20.94 -37.08
N ASP A 328 1.46 -21.37 -38.23
CA ASP A 328 0.08 -21.31 -38.72
C ASP A 328 -0.90 -21.82 -37.67
N ALA A 329 -1.59 -20.93 -37.03
CA ALA A 329 -2.81 -21.24 -36.27
C ALA A 329 -3.73 -20.03 -36.30
N SER A 330 -4.93 -20.23 -36.81
CA SER A 330 -6.03 -19.29 -36.77
C SER A 330 -6.18 -18.69 -35.37
N PRO A 331 -6.51 -17.38 -35.23
CA PRO A 331 -6.59 -16.75 -33.93
C PRO A 331 -7.65 -17.44 -33.08
N PRO A 332 -7.40 -17.70 -31.79
CA PRO A 332 -8.41 -18.25 -30.90
C PRO A 332 -9.58 -17.28 -30.80
N SER A 333 -10.75 -17.71 -31.22
CA SER A 333 -11.98 -16.92 -31.26
C SER A 333 -12.57 -16.62 -29.87
N ARG A 334 -11.80 -16.86 -28.77
CA ARG A 334 -12.28 -16.68 -27.41
C ARG A 334 -11.21 -16.07 -26.52
N LEU A 335 -11.52 -14.91 -25.98
CA LEU A 335 -10.76 -14.30 -24.88
C LEU A 335 -11.21 -14.93 -23.55
N TRP A 336 -10.27 -15.44 -22.79
CA TRP A 336 -10.52 -15.95 -21.44
C TRP A 336 -10.16 -14.89 -20.43
N VAL A 337 -11.06 -14.62 -19.48
CA VAL A 337 -10.80 -13.73 -18.35
C VAL A 337 -10.82 -14.55 -17.07
N GLN A 338 -9.68 -14.65 -16.40
CA GLN A 338 -9.59 -15.27 -15.10
C GLN A 338 -10.07 -14.27 -14.03
N VAL A 339 -11.16 -14.59 -13.33
CA VAL A 339 -11.76 -13.72 -12.30
C VAL A 339 -11.31 -14.07 -10.88
N GLY A 340 -10.36 -14.97 -10.73
CA GLY A 340 -9.72 -15.37 -9.47
C GLY A 340 -9.44 -16.86 -9.39
N ALA A 341 -8.68 -17.28 -8.36
CA ALA A 341 -8.50 -18.67 -7.97
C ALA A 341 -9.34 -18.93 -6.72
N PHE A 342 -10.21 -19.96 -6.75
CA PHE A 342 -11.16 -20.25 -5.68
C PHE A 342 -10.96 -21.65 -5.15
N ARG A 343 -11.14 -21.82 -3.82
CA ARG A 343 -11.07 -23.16 -3.17
C ARG A 343 -12.28 -24.05 -3.45
N SER A 344 -13.37 -23.48 -3.98
CA SER A 344 -14.54 -24.26 -4.38
C SER A 344 -15.15 -23.72 -5.67
N LYS A 345 -15.70 -24.64 -6.49
CA LYS A 345 -16.40 -24.33 -7.75
C LYS A 345 -17.58 -23.36 -7.52
N ALA A 346 -18.33 -23.57 -6.43
CA ALA A 346 -19.49 -22.73 -6.10
C ALA A 346 -19.08 -21.26 -5.85
N ARG A 347 -18.00 -21.01 -5.10
CA ARG A 347 -17.48 -19.65 -4.87
C ARG A 347 -16.99 -19.00 -6.16
N GLY A 348 -16.31 -19.76 -7.03
CA GLY A 348 -15.88 -19.28 -8.35
C GLY A 348 -17.04 -18.87 -9.25
N GLN A 349 -18.09 -19.68 -9.29
CA GLN A 349 -19.31 -19.39 -10.08
C GLN A 349 -20.08 -18.18 -9.54
N ALA A 350 -20.23 -18.05 -8.23
CA ALA A 350 -20.86 -16.91 -7.59
C ALA A 350 -20.08 -15.60 -7.92
N ARG A 351 -18.74 -15.66 -7.90
CA ARG A 351 -17.89 -14.51 -8.25
C ARG A 351 -18.00 -14.15 -9.73
N LEU A 352 -18.01 -15.13 -10.61
CA LEU A 352 -18.18 -14.90 -12.04
C LEU A 352 -19.53 -14.21 -12.32
N ALA A 353 -20.61 -14.70 -11.72
CA ALA A 353 -21.95 -14.12 -11.83
C ALA A 353 -21.98 -12.66 -11.33
N ASP A 354 -21.31 -12.36 -10.23
CA ASP A 354 -21.20 -11.02 -9.66
C ASP A 354 -20.41 -10.07 -10.60
N VAL A 355 -19.29 -10.52 -11.16
CA VAL A 355 -18.47 -9.74 -12.12
C VAL A 355 -19.25 -9.47 -13.40
N VAL A 356 -19.92 -10.47 -13.96
CA VAL A 356 -20.77 -10.30 -15.16
C VAL A 356 -21.91 -9.32 -14.90
N LYS A 357 -22.56 -9.42 -13.73
CA LYS A 357 -23.64 -8.50 -13.34
C LYS A 357 -23.17 -7.05 -13.17
N ARG A 358 -21.96 -6.83 -12.67
CA ARG A 358 -21.38 -5.48 -12.49
C ARG A 358 -20.86 -4.85 -13.79
N HIS A 359 -20.51 -5.66 -14.77
CA HIS A 359 -19.90 -5.21 -16.02
C HIS A 359 -20.61 -5.76 -17.28
N PRO A 360 -21.93 -5.59 -17.44
CA PRO A 360 -22.70 -6.22 -18.50
C PRO A 360 -22.25 -5.83 -19.92
N ARG A 361 -21.68 -4.63 -20.08
CA ARG A 361 -21.15 -4.16 -21.38
C ARG A 361 -19.82 -4.79 -21.78
N ARG A 362 -19.08 -5.41 -20.84
CA ARG A 362 -17.76 -6.04 -21.12
C ARG A 362 -17.85 -7.53 -21.36
N PHE A 363 -18.85 -8.19 -20.85
CA PHE A 363 -18.91 -9.66 -20.84
C PHE A 363 -20.03 -10.23 -21.72
N GLY A 364 -20.76 -9.45 -22.51
CA GLY A 364 -21.75 -9.94 -23.48
C GLY A 364 -22.48 -11.22 -23.06
N SER A 365 -23.25 -11.84 -23.90
CA SER A 365 -24.01 -13.09 -23.63
C SER A 365 -23.13 -14.38 -23.59
N GLY A 366 -21.86 -14.29 -23.21
CA GLY A 366 -20.96 -15.45 -23.10
C GLY A 366 -21.33 -16.35 -21.93
N ARG A 367 -21.61 -17.64 -22.19
CA ARG A 367 -21.84 -18.64 -21.16
C ARG A 367 -20.52 -18.94 -20.46
N GLY A 368 -20.45 -18.73 -19.14
CA GLY A 368 -19.33 -19.20 -18.32
C GLY A 368 -19.36 -20.73 -18.22
N THR A 369 -18.19 -21.32 -18.41
CA THR A 369 -17.95 -22.77 -18.14
C THR A 369 -17.16 -22.91 -16.84
#